data_f29c721ebc4fb889bb91d07c8f79be28
#
_entry.id   f29c721ebc4fb889bb91d07c8f79be28
#
_cell.length_a   1.000
_cell.length_b   1.000
_cell.length_c   1.000
_cell.angle_alpha   90.00
_cell.angle_beta   90.00
_cell.angle_gamma   90.00
#
_symmetry.space_group_name_H-M   'P 1'
#
loop_
_entity.id
_entity.type
_entity.pdbx_description
1 polymer ?
#
loop_
_entity_poly.entity_id
_entity_poly.type
_entity_poly.pdbx_seq_one_letter_code
_entity_poly.pdbx_strand_id
1 'polypeptide(L)'
;MSNCAIVGINWGDEGKGRMVDLIAKEYDIVCRYQGGNNAGHTVVNEYGKFALHLIPSGIFLKGVVNVLGNGVVIDLEHLWGEMKSLMDAGIEITPENFKISERATIVFPYHRALDGLEEARLKDKKYGSTLRGIAPVYSDKYQKKTIMMGELLYPEYLKKRLAGILEWKNLTIQNVYGAEPYKLDDMLAWCEEFGSKLAPYICNTTRFLYDAEKSGKNIMFEAQLGALRDIDFGIFPYTSSSSSNAGYACVGAGIPGSHVDRTVGIVKAYSTCVGEGPFTAEWFGEEAEALRQAGAEYGAATGRPRRVGPIDLVATRYGVQIQGATEIALTKLDVLSYMKEIPVCVQYEIHGQKTDEFPFTAVVDEAKPVFTTMPGWGCDISGVRKWEDLPVEARNYVEYIEKAIGCHISYVSVGAARDEYIQR
;
A
#
# COMPACT_ATOMS: atom_id res chain seq x y z
N MET A 1 -20.06 13.74 9.49
CA MET A 1 -19.47 13.12 8.28
C MET A 1 -17.97 13.35 8.34
N SER A 2 -17.18 12.31 8.19
CA SER A 2 -15.72 12.41 8.23
C SER A 2 -15.13 11.47 7.17
N ASN A 3 -14.36 12.04 6.25
CA ASN A 3 -13.57 11.28 5.29
C ASN A 3 -12.16 11.09 5.86
N CYS A 4 -11.73 9.83 6.01
CA CYS A 4 -10.43 9.50 6.56
C CYS A 4 -9.56 8.76 5.54
N ALA A 5 -8.30 9.14 5.43
CA ALA A 5 -7.32 8.38 4.66
C ALA A 5 -6.35 7.64 5.60
N ILE A 6 -6.14 6.35 5.35
CA ILE A 6 -5.12 5.53 6.01
C ILE A 6 -3.96 5.35 5.02
N VAL A 7 -2.82 5.94 5.31
CA VAL A 7 -1.70 6.05 4.38
C VAL A 7 -0.37 5.57 4.99
N GLY A 8 0.53 5.08 4.16
CA GLY A 8 1.89 4.75 4.58
C GLY A 8 2.80 5.98 4.53
N ILE A 9 3.62 6.16 5.53
CA ILE A 9 4.52 7.32 5.65
C ILE A 9 5.86 7.06 4.97
N ASN A 10 6.37 5.84 5.02
CA ASN A 10 7.72 5.52 4.55
C ASN A 10 7.69 4.72 3.21
N TRP A 11 8.31 3.54 3.17
CA TRP A 11 8.48 2.71 1.95
C TRP A 11 7.35 1.70 1.71
N GLY A 12 6.32 1.66 2.55
CA GLY A 12 5.28 0.64 2.53
C GLY A 12 5.49 -0.44 3.61
N ASP A 13 4.53 -1.37 3.69
CA ASP A 13 4.53 -2.47 4.68
C ASP A 13 4.52 -2.02 6.16
N GLU A 14 4.03 -0.80 6.43
CA GLU A 14 3.93 -0.24 7.79
C GLU A 14 2.81 -0.85 8.64
N GLY A 15 1.94 -1.68 8.06
CA GLY A 15 0.81 -2.30 8.77
C GLY A 15 -0.53 -1.60 8.56
N LYS A 16 -0.73 -0.96 7.39
CA LYS A 16 -1.97 -0.26 7.03
C LYS A 16 -3.22 -1.14 7.14
N GLY A 17 -3.19 -2.34 6.58
CA GLY A 17 -4.35 -3.24 6.60
C GLY A 17 -4.86 -3.53 8.01
N ARG A 18 -3.94 -3.73 8.98
CA ARG A 18 -4.31 -3.89 10.39
C ARG A 18 -4.96 -2.61 10.96
N MET A 19 -4.44 -1.44 10.63
CA MET A 19 -5.01 -0.19 11.12
C MET A 19 -6.37 0.11 10.47
N VAL A 20 -6.54 -0.25 9.18
CA VAL A 20 -7.85 -0.19 8.53
C VAL A 20 -8.84 -1.12 9.25
N ASP A 21 -8.51 -2.39 9.45
CA ASP A 21 -9.36 -3.35 10.17
C ASP A 21 -9.73 -2.88 11.58
N LEU A 22 -8.82 -2.19 12.28
CA LEU A 22 -9.05 -1.64 13.61
C LEU A 22 -10.03 -0.45 13.59
N ILE A 23 -9.83 0.51 12.68
CA ILE A 23 -10.51 1.80 12.68
C ILE A 23 -11.79 1.75 11.82
N ALA A 24 -11.87 0.87 10.81
CA ALA A 24 -12.98 0.83 9.84
C ALA A 24 -14.36 0.56 10.47
N LYS A 25 -14.44 0.05 11.69
CA LYS A 25 -15.69 -0.08 12.44
C LYS A 25 -16.44 1.24 12.68
N GLU A 26 -15.74 2.37 12.57
CA GLU A 26 -16.28 3.72 12.73
C GLU A 26 -16.78 4.31 11.38
N TYR A 27 -16.61 3.56 10.29
CA TYR A 27 -16.91 4.00 8.93
C TYR A 27 -17.95 3.11 8.27
N ASP A 28 -18.75 3.71 7.39
CA ASP A 28 -19.77 3.00 6.59
C ASP A 28 -19.16 2.36 5.34
N ILE A 29 -18.07 2.95 4.83
CA ILE A 29 -17.46 2.56 3.55
C ILE A 29 -15.94 2.54 3.69
N VAL A 30 -15.30 1.49 3.15
CA VAL A 30 -13.85 1.45 2.93
C VAL A 30 -13.57 1.39 1.45
N CYS A 31 -12.83 2.36 0.93
CA CYS A 31 -12.53 2.50 -0.49
C CYS A 31 -11.03 2.45 -0.76
N ARG A 32 -10.58 1.47 -1.55
CA ARG A 32 -9.23 1.49 -2.14
C ARG A 32 -9.23 2.40 -3.35
N TYR A 33 -8.27 3.31 -3.41
CA TYR A 33 -8.28 4.40 -4.38
C TYR A 33 -7.12 4.35 -5.40
N GLN A 34 -6.12 3.49 -5.21
CA GLN A 34 -4.95 3.40 -6.10
C GLN A 34 -4.26 2.04 -6.01
N GLY A 35 -3.33 1.79 -6.93
CA GLY A 35 -2.53 0.57 -7.00
C GLY A 35 -3.31 -0.62 -7.54
N GLY A 36 -2.81 -1.81 -7.32
CA GLY A 36 -3.38 -3.08 -7.80
C GLY A 36 -3.04 -4.23 -6.86
N ASN A 37 -2.84 -5.42 -7.42
CA ASN A 37 -2.49 -6.63 -6.65
C ASN A 37 -1.01 -6.73 -6.26
N ASN A 38 -0.28 -5.62 -6.30
CA ASN A 38 1.09 -5.50 -5.80
C ASN A 38 1.19 -5.20 -4.30
N ALA A 39 0.08 -4.88 -3.62
CA ALA A 39 0.03 -4.74 -2.17
C ALA A 39 -0.12 -6.08 -1.46
N GLY A 40 0.24 -6.12 -0.17
CA GLY A 40 0.00 -7.24 0.72
C GLY A 40 -0.42 -6.72 2.09
N HIS A 41 -1.74 -6.57 2.31
CA HIS A 41 -2.30 -6.14 3.59
C HIS A 41 -2.60 -7.36 4.45
N THR A 42 -1.74 -7.64 5.42
CA THR A 42 -1.99 -8.74 6.36
C THR A 42 -2.97 -8.29 7.43
N VAL A 43 -4.06 -9.04 7.55
CA VAL A 43 -5.08 -8.90 8.60
C VAL A 43 -5.14 -10.21 9.39
N VAL A 44 -5.16 -10.11 10.71
CA VAL A 44 -5.30 -11.26 11.63
C VAL A 44 -6.53 -10.99 12.50
N ASN A 45 -7.54 -11.81 12.37
CA ASN A 45 -8.82 -11.67 13.09
C ASN A 45 -9.41 -13.05 13.43
N GLU A 46 -10.66 -13.07 13.87
CA GLU A 46 -11.40 -14.29 14.26
C GLU A 46 -11.59 -15.31 13.13
N TYR A 47 -11.52 -14.88 11.86
CA TYR A 47 -11.60 -15.75 10.68
C TYR A 47 -10.25 -16.38 10.30
N GLY A 48 -9.14 -15.85 10.84
CA GLY A 48 -7.81 -16.35 10.56
C GLY A 48 -6.82 -15.26 10.17
N LYS A 49 -5.77 -15.66 9.43
CA LYS A 49 -4.74 -14.76 8.89
C LYS A 49 -4.90 -14.68 7.37
N PHE A 50 -5.12 -13.48 6.87
CA PHE A 50 -5.30 -13.19 5.45
C PHE A 50 -4.29 -12.17 4.96
N ALA A 51 -3.85 -12.34 3.71
CA ALA A 51 -3.05 -11.34 2.99
C ALA A 51 -3.90 -10.80 1.84
N LEU A 52 -4.48 -9.63 2.02
CA LEU A 52 -5.32 -8.97 1.01
C LEU A 52 -4.44 -8.20 0.02
N HIS A 53 -4.74 -8.35 -1.26
CA HIS A 53 -4.03 -7.68 -2.34
C HIS A 53 -4.86 -6.58 -3.02
N LEU A 54 -6.11 -6.88 -3.37
CA LEU A 54 -7.06 -5.96 -4.01
C LEU A 54 -8.23 -5.59 -3.09
N ILE A 55 -8.79 -6.56 -2.39
CA ILE A 55 -9.97 -6.34 -1.56
C ILE A 55 -9.64 -5.42 -0.39
N PRO A 56 -10.48 -4.40 -0.10
CA PRO A 56 -10.29 -3.54 1.07
C PRO A 56 -10.34 -4.31 2.39
N SER A 57 -9.53 -3.88 3.37
CA SER A 57 -9.44 -4.56 4.66
C SER A 57 -10.72 -4.47 5.52
N GLY A 58 -11.67 -3.61 5.13
CA GLY A 58 -13.00 -3.52 5.75
C GLY A 58 -13.93 -4.70 5.43
N ILE A 59 -13.54 -5.63 4.54
CA ILE A 59 -14.39 -6.76 4.11
C ILE A 59 -14.78 -7.70 5.26
N PHE A 60 -14.00 -7.74 6.32
CA PHE A 60 -14.26 -8.57 7.51
C PHE A 60 -15.33 -7.97 8.44
N LEU A 61 -15.76 -6.73 8.21
CA LEU A 61 -16.67 -6.00 9.10
C LEU A 61 -18.10 -6.01 8.52
N LYS A 62 -19.05 -6.52 9.32
CA LYS A 62 -20.47 -6.48 8.93
C LYS A 62 -20.97 -5.04 8.86
N GLY A 63 -21.75 -4.74 7.81
CA GLY A 63 -22.34 -3.42 7.60
C GLY A 63 -21.42 -2.39 6.92
N VAL A 64 -20.15 -2.73 6.70
CA VAL A 64 -19.19 -1.90 5.94
C VAL A 64 -19.25 -2.25 4.47
N VAL A 65 -19.42 -1.27 3.59
CA VAL A 65 -19.36 -1.45 2.15
C VAL A 65 -17.92 -1.23 1.67
N ASN A 66 -17.42 -2.17 0.90
CA ASN A 66 -16.04 -2.16 0.38
C ASN A 66 -16.03 -1.76 -1.09
N VAL A 67 -15.16 -0.85 -1.49
CA VAL A 67 -15.16 -0.27 -2.84
C VAL A 67 -13.75 -0.33 -3.45
N LEU A 68 -13.67 -0.81 -4.69
CA LEU A 68 -12.50 -0.58 -5.55
C LEU A 68 -12.79 0.64 -6.44
N GLY A 69 -12.08 1.74 -6.17
CA GLY A 69 -12.30 3.03 -6.83
C GLY A 69 -11.67 3.11 -8.23
N ASN A 70 -11.87 4.24 -8.90
CA ASN A 70 -11.43 4.51 -10.27
C ASN A 70 -9.92 4.42 -10.49
N GLY A 71 -9.15 4.72 -9.45
CA GLY A 71 -7.69 4.72 -9.50
C GLY A 71 -7.05 3.34 -9.40
N VAL A 72 -7.82 2.32 -9.00
CA VAL A 72 -7.32 0.94 -8.86
C VAL A 72 -7.17 0.28 -10.23
N VAL A 73 -6.14 -0.56 -10.37
CA VAL A 73 -5.94 -1.43 -11.52
C VAL A 73 -6.18 -2.88 -11.10
N ILE A 74 -7.02 -3.60 -11.82
CA ILE A 74 -7.64 -4.85 -11.40
C ILE A 74 -7.27 -6.01 -12.31
N ASP A 75 -6.52 -6.97 -11.78
CA ASP A 75 -6.34 -8.29 -12.39
C ASP A 75 -7.57 -9.15 -12.06
N LEU A 76 -8.34 -9.51 -13.09
CA LEU A 76 -9.64 -10.20 -12.93
C LEU A 76 -9.47 -11.57 -12.27
N GLU A 77 -8.49 -12.34 -12.75
CA GLU A 77 -8.18 -13.67 -12.24
C GLU A 77 -7.75 -13.62 -10.77
N HIS A 78 -6.86 -12.67 -10.44
CA HIS A 78 -6.38 -12.48 -9.08
C HIS A 78 -7.50 -12.04 -8.13
N LEU A 79 -8.31 -11.05 -8.55
CA LEU A 79 -9.43 -10.59 -7.74
C LEU A 79 -10.45 -11.69 -7.46
N TRP A 80 -10.81 -12.46 -8.50
CA TRP A 80 -11.72 -13.58 -8.32
C TRP A 80 -11.16 -14.65 -7.39
N GLY A 81 -9.87 -14.99 -7.52
CA GLY A 81 -9.19 -15.92 -6.63
C GLY A 81 -9.17 -15.45 -5.18
N GLU A 82 -8.92 -14.16 -4.95
CA GLU A 82 -8.96 -13.56 -3.62
C GLU A 82 -10.38 -13.57 -3.02
N MET A 83 -11.40 -13.18 -3.79
CA MET A 83 -12.81 -13.27 -3.39
C MET A 83 -13.19 -14.70 -3.00
N LYS A 84 -12.85 -15.67 -3.87
CA LYS A 84 -13.16 -17.08 -3.62
C LYS A 84 -12.52 -17.60 -2.33
N SER A 85 -11.24 -17.27 -2.09
CA SER A 85 -10.54 -17.66 -0.87
C SER A 85 -11.21 -17.12 0.39
N LEU A 86 -11.69 -15.87 0.35
CA LEU A 86 -12.42 -15.26 1.47
C LEU A 86 -13.80 -15.89 1.66
N MET A 87 -14.55 -16.14 0.58
CA MET A 87 -15.84 -16.82 0.64
C MET A 87 -15.72 -18.25 1.17
N ASP A 88 -14.69 -18.98 0.77
CA ASP A 88 -14.40 -20.34 1.27
C ASP A 88 -14.05 -20.33 2.78
N ALA A 89 -13.54 -19.21 3.30
CA ALA A 89 -13.31 -18.98 4.73
C ALA A 89 -14.54 -18.46 5.49
N GLY A 90 -15.70 -18.37 4.82
CA GLY A 90 -16.97 -17.94 5.42
C GLY A 90 -17.21 -16.43 5.44
N ILE A 91 -16.42 -15.64 4.71
CA ILE A 91 -16.64 -14.21 4.57
C ILE A 91 -17.72 -13.99 3.50
N GLU A 92 -18.75 -13.27 3.83
CA GLU A 92 -19.82 -12.92 2.90
C GLU A 92 -19.37 -11.79 1.97
N ILE A 93 -19.36 -12.04 0.65
CA ILE A 93 -19.05 -11.04 -0.38
C ILE A 93 -20.20 -11.02 -1.39
N THR A 94 -20.96 -9.92 -1.38
CA THR A 94 -22.14 -9.73 -2.23
C THR A 94 -22.05 -8.36 -2.94
N PRO A 95 -22.85 -8.13 -4.02
CA PRO A 95 -22.93 -6.82 -4.65
C PRO A 95 -23.37 -5.68 -3.73
N GLU A 96 -23.98 -6.00 -2.58
CA GLU A 96 -24.41 -5.02 -1.58
C GLU A 96 -23.21 -4.51 -0.76
N ASN A 97 -22.29 -5.39 -0.37
CA ASN A 97 -21.17 -5.06 0.51
C ASN A 97 -19.80 -4.93 -0.20
N PHE A 98 -19.74 -5.28 -1.50
CA PHE A 98 -18.53 -5.12 -2.31
C PHE A 98 -18.86 -4.54 -3.69
N LYS A 99 -18.17 -3.47 -4.07
CA LYS A 99 -18.41 -2.73 -5.32
C LYS A 99 -17.13 -2.47 -6.07
N ILE A 100 -17.18 -2.62 -7.38
CA ILE A 100 -16.08 -2.37 -8.30
C ILE A 100 -16.44 -1.20 -9.21
N SER A 101 -15.59 -0.20 -9.27
CA SER A 101 -15.80 0.92 -10.18
C SER A 101 -15.81 0.47 -11.64
N GLU A 102 -16.86 0.85 -12.36
CA GLU A 102 -16.91 0.70 -13.82
C GLU A 102 -15.74 1.39 -14.54
N ARG A 103 -15.08 2.37 -13.88
CA ARG A 103 -13.95 3.15 -14.40
C ARG A 103 -12.58 2.64 -13.96
N ALA A 104 -12.50 1.62 -13.12
CA ALA A 104 -11.24 0.97 -12.78
C ALA A 104 -10.67 0.26 -14.01
N THR A 105 -9.36 0.19 -14.09
CA THR A 105 -8.64 -0.32 -15.27
C THR A 105 -8.31 -1.80 -15.11
N ILE A 106 -8.47 -2.58 -16.17
CA ILE A 106 -8.14 -4.03 -16.16
C ILE A 106 -6.64 -4.24 -16.40
N VAL A 107 -6.02 -5.05 -15.54
CA VAL A 107 -4.68 -5.62 -15.75
C VAL A 107 -4.82 -6.93 -16.52
N PHE A 108 -4.44 -6.92 -17.78
CA PHE A 108 -4.46 -8.11 -18.65
C PHE A 108 -3.21 -9.00 -18.44
N PRO A 109 -3.26 -10.28 -18.84
CA PRO A 109 -2.09 -11.16 -18.83
C PRO A 109 -0.85 -10.58 -19.54
N TYR A 110 -1.04 -9.85 -20.64
CA TYR A 110 0.07 -9.20 -21.35
C TYR A 110 0.74 -8.08 -20.53
N HIS A 111 0.04 -7.41 -19.60
CA HIS A 111 0.68 -6.43 -18.70
C HIS A 111 1.65 -7.13 -17.74
N ARG A 112 1.26 -8.29 -17.19
CA ARG A 112 2.14 -9.11 -16.33
C ARG A 112 3.37 -9.60 -17.11
N ALA A 113 3.15 -10.05 -18.34
CA ALA A 113 4.25 -10.48 -19.22
C ALA A 113 5.21 -9.33 -19.55
N LEU A 114 4.70 -8.16 -19.92
CA LEU A 114 5.52 -6.97 -20.20
C LEU A 114 6.35 -6.52 -19.00
N ASP A 115 5.79 -6.58 -17.79
CA ASP A 115 6.50 -6.28 -16.55
C ASP A 115 7.69 -7.24 -16.35
N GLY A 116 7.46 -8.54 -16.53
CA GLY A 116 8.52 -9.55 -16.45
C GLY A 116 9.59 -9.44 -17.54
N LEU A 117 9.18 -9.15 -18.76
CA LEU A 117 10.10 -8.98 -19.91
C LEU A 117 11.01 -7.75 -19.70
N GLU A 118 10.45 -6.65 -19.18
CA GLU A 118 11.26 -5.45 -18.91
C GLU A 118 12.24 -5.67 -17.76
N GLU A 119 11.82 -6.28 -16.63
CA GLU A 119 12.72 -6.63 -15.54
C GLU A 119 13.87 -7.56 -16.02
N ALA A 120 13.55 -8.53 -16.87
CA ALA A 120 14.56 -9.42 -17.46
C ALA A 120 15.53 -8.64 -18.38
N ARG A 121 15.03 -7.70 -19.20
CA ARG A 121 15.83 -6.85 -20.08
C ARG A 121 16.80 -5.94 -19.29
N LEU A 122 16.34 -5.41 -18.16
CA LEU A 122 17.13 -4.49 -17.32
C LEU A 122 18.29 -5.18 -16.58
N LYS A 123 18.25 -6.50 -16.38
CA LYS A 123 19.29 -7.27 -15.69
C LYS A 123 19.67 -6.66 -14.33
N ASP A 124 20.91 -6.20 -14.17
CA ASP A 124 21.41 -5.60 -12.93
C ASP A 124 20.81 -4.22 -12.61
N LYS A 125 20.14 -3.60 -13.59
CA LYS A 125 19.45 -2.30 -13.45
C LYS A 125 17.96 -2.43 -13.17
N LYS A 126 17.49 -3.62 -12.81
CA LYS A 126 16.07 -3.88 -12.49
C LYS A 126 15.60 -3.01 -11.33
N TYR A 127 14.32 -2.68 -11.36
CA TYR A 127 13.66 -1.90 -10.28
C TYR A 127 13.17 -2.77 -9.12
N GLY A 128 13.19 -4.09 -9.26
CA GLY A 128 12.63 -5.02 -8.28
C GLY A 128 11.10 -5.07 -8.33
N SER A 129 10.53 -5.07 -9.53
CA SER A 129 9.08 -5.16 -9.75
C SER A 129 8.46 -6.39 -9.06
N THR A 130 7.20 -6.24 -8.67
CA THR A 130 6.37 -7.35 -8.16
C THR A 130 5.89 -8.29 -9.26
N LEU A 131 6.18 -8.02 -10.53
CA LEU A 131 5.76 -8.76 -11.72
C LEU A 131 4.22 -8.88 -11.84
N ARG A 132 3.50 -7.87 -11.35
CA ARG A 132 2.03 -7.81 -11.37
C ARG A 132 1.47 -6.93 -12.49
N GLY A 133 2.34 -6.43 -13.38
CA GLY A 133 1.93 -5.61 -14.51
C GLY A 133 1.54 -4.17 -14.16
N ILE A 134 1.96 -3.67 -13.00
CA ILE A 134 1.54 -2.36 -12.48
C ILE A 134 2.07 -1.22 -13.35
N ALA A 135 3.38 -1.18 -13.62
CA ALA A 135 3.96 -0.14 -14.46
C ALA A 135 3.40 -0.16 -15.90
N PRO A 136 3.30 -1.32 -16.59
CA PRO A 136 2.69 -1.38 -17.92
C PRO A 136 1.25 -0.89 -17.97
N VAL A 137 0.39 -1.29 -17.01
CA VAL A 137 -1.03 -0.91 -17.05
C VAL A 137 -1.25 0.57 -16.76
N TYR A 138 -0.51 1.16 -15.82
CA TYR A 138 -0.60 2.61 -15.57
C TYR A 138 -0.04 3.42 -16.75
N SER A 139 1.07 2.99 -17.36
CA SER A 139 1.56 3.58 -18.61
C SER A 139 0.47 3.59 -19.68
N ASP A 140 -0.20 2.47 -19.88
CA ASP A 140 -1.28 2.33 -20.84
C ASP A 140 -2.50 3.18 -20.52
N LYS A 141 -2.83 3.33 -19.25
CA LYS A 141 -3.91 4.21 -18.78
C LYS A 141 -3.68 5.64 -19.26
N TYR A 142 -2.49 6.19 -19.06
CA TYR A 142 -2.15 7.54 -19.50
C TYR A 142 -1.98 7.64 -21.02
N GLN A 143 -1.60 6.57 -21.71
CA GLN A 143 -1.63 6.48 -23.17
C GLN A 143 -3.03 6.25 -23.74
N LYS A 144 -4.07 6.07 -22.93
CA LYS A 144 -5.46 5.78 -23.31
C LYS A 144 -5.62 4.46 -24.08
N LYS A 145 -4.76 3.48 -23.76
CA LYS A 145 -4.68 2.14 -24.38
C LYS A 145 -5.04 1.04 -23.38
N THR A 146 -6.08 1.28 -22.57
CA THR A 146 -6.59 0.33 -21.59
C THR A 146 -8.06 0.01 -21.80
N ILE A 147 -8.52 -1.03 -21.12
CA ILE A 147 -9.92 -1.42 -20.98
C ILE A 147 -10.33 -1.14 -19.54
N MET A 148 -11.52 -0.57 -19.35
CA MET A 148 -12.12 -0.33 -18.04
C MET A 148 -13.04 -1.48 -17.67
N MET A 149 -13.26 -1.69 -16.35
CA MET A 149 -14.13 -2.75 -15.83
C MET A 149 -15.55 -2.70 -16.41
N GLY A 150 -16.12 -1.50 -16.59
CA GLY A 150 -17.44 -1.34 -17.20
C GLY A 150 -17.54 -1.84 -18.65
N GLU A 151 -16.44 -1.91 -19.40
CA GLU A 151 -16.44 -2.42 -20.78
C GLU A 151 -16.76 -3.93 -20.84
N LEU A 152 -16.54 -4.67 -19.74
CA LEU A 152 -16.94 -6.08 -19.63
C LEU A 152 -18.45 -6.29 -19.76
N LEU A 153 -19.26 -5.27 -19.47
CA LEU A 153 -20.71 -5.33 -19.58
C LEU A 153 -21.21 -5.11 -21.02
N TYR A 154 -20.31 -4.79 -21.98
CA TYR A 154 -20.61 -4.48 -23.36
C TYR A 154 -19.71 -5.28 -24.33
N PRO A 155 -19.96 -6.59 -24.56
CA PRO A 155 -19.04 -7.51 -25.26
C PRO A 155 -18.60 -7.04 -26.63
N GLU A 156 -19.48 -6.50 -27.44
CA GLU A 156 -19.14 -6.01 -28.78
C GLU A 156 -18.23 -4.78 -28.75
N TYR A 157 -18.46 -3.89 -27.79
CA TYR A 157 -17.60 -2.73 -27.56
C TYR A 157 -16.21 -3.16 -27.04
N LEU A 158 -16.18 -4.06 -26.05
CA LEU A 158 -14.96 -4.67 -25.52
C LEU A 158 -14.13 -5.30 -26.65
N LYS A 159 -14.74 -6.16 -27.48
CA LYS A 159 -14.06 -6.84 -28.57
C LYS A 159 -13.39 -5.85 -29.54
N LYS A 160 -14.14 -4.82 -29.96
CA LYS A 160 -13.62 -3.78 -30.88
C LYS A 160 -12.45 -3.02 -30.26
N ARG A 161 -12.57 -2.62 -28.99
CA ARG A 161 -11.54 -1.87 -28.26
C ARG A 161 -10.28 -2.72 -28.04
N LEU A 162 -10.46 -3.95 -27.54
CA LEU A 162 -9.37 -4.86 -27.22
C LEU A 162 -8.57 -5.26 -28.46
N ALA A 163 -9.23 -5.46 -29.61
CA ALA A 163 -8.54 -5.77 -30.88
C ALA A 163 -7.53 -4.69 -31.26
N GLY A 164 -7.92 -3.41 -31.23
CA GLY A 164 -7.00 -2.31 -31.56
C GLY A 164 -5.89 -2.10 -30.51
N ILE A 165 -6.18 -2.34 -29.24
CA ILE A 165 -5.17 -2.26 -28.18
C ILE A 165 -4.16 -3.40 -28.32
N LEU A 166 -4.64 -4.61 -28.57
CA LEU A 166 -3.81 -5.80 -28.66
C LEU A 166 -2.88 -5.78 -29.88
N GLU A 167 -3.36 -5.25 -31.00
CA GLU A 167 -2.52 -4.99 -32.19
C GLU A 167 -1.27 -4.17 -31.77
N TRP A 168 -1.47 -3.06 -31.11
CA TRP A 168 -0.37 -2.21 -30.63
C TRP A 168 0.53 -2.91 -29.60
N LYS A 169 -0.05 -3.65 -28.66
CA LYS A 169 0.72 -4.37 -27.65
C LYS A 169 1.60 -5.46 -28.23
N ASN A 170 1.07 -6.19 -29.19
CA ASN A 170 1.81 -7.24 -29.88
C ASN A 170 3.00 -6.69 -30.69
N LEU A 171 2.91 -5.49 -31.26
CA LEU A 171 4.08 -4.83 -31.86
C LEU A 171 5.23 -4.66 -30.87
N THR A 172 4.93 -4.23 -29.63
CA THR A 172 5.95 -4.10 -28.58
C THR A 172 6.47 -5.47 -28.12
N ILE A 173 5.57 -6.42 -27.88
CA ILE A 173 5.91 -7.77 -27.40
C ILE A 173 6.84 -8.47 -28.39
N GLN A 174 6.51 -8.43 -29.68
CA GLN A 174 7.28 -9.10 -30.71
C GLN A 174 8.58 -8.36 -31.07
N ASN A 175 8.50 -7.05 -31.34
CA ASN A 175 9.64 -6.33 -31.91
C ASN A 175 10.63 -5.80 -30.87
N VAL A 176 10.19 -5.52 -29.65
CA VAL A 176 11.08 -5.05 -28.58
C VAL A 176 11.61 -6.22 -27.76
N TYR A 177 10.73 -7.16 -27.41
CA TYR A 177 11.08 -8.25 -26.49
C TYR A 177 11.29 -9.60 -27.19
N GLY A 178 10.93 -9.76 -28.47
CA GLY A 178 11.04 -11.02 -29.18
C GLY A 178 10.15 -12.13 -28.61
N ALA A 179 9.08 -11.77 -27.93
CA ALA A 179 8.17 -12.72 -27.28
C ALA A 179 6.93 -13.00 -28.15
N GLU A 180 6.24 -14.09 -27.84
CA GLU A 180 5.04 -14.52 -28.59
C GLU A 180 3.88 -13.53 -28.39
N PRO A 181 3.14 -13.20 -29.46
CA PRO A 181 2.01 -12.30 -29.41
C PRO A 181 0.79 -12.95 -28.73
N TYR A 182 -0.03 -12.14 -28.10
CA TYR A 182 -1.32 -12.58 -27.56
C TYR A 182 -2.40 -12.60 -28.64
N LYS A 183 -3.27 -13.61 -28.59
CA LYS A 183 -4.42 -13.73 -29.51
C LYS A 183 -5.64 -13.04 -28.90
N LEU A 184 -6.43 -12.38 -29.75
CA LEU A 184 -7.65 -11.69 -29.33
C LEU A 184 -8.64 -12.66 -28.68
N ASP A 185 -8.85 -13.82 -29.29
CA ASP A 185 -9.82 -14.81 -28.79
C ASP A 185 -9.44 -15.34 -27.41
N ASP A 186 -8.14 -15.54 -27.13
CA ASP A 186 -7.67 -15.97 -25.81
C ASP A 186 -7.94 -14.88 -24.75
N MET A 187 -7.73 -13.62 -25.09
CA MET A 187 -8.00 -12.50 -24.18
C MET A 187 -9.49 -12.29 -23.95
N LEU A 188 -10.33 -12.50 -24.97
CA LEU A 188 -11.79 -12.45 -24.84
C LEU A 188 -12.30 -13.61 -23.97
N ALA A 189 -11.79 -14.81 -24.17
CA ALA A 189 -12.13 -15.99 -23.36
C ALA A 189 -11.76 -15.76 -21.87
N TRP A 190 -10.59 -15.15 -21.60
CA TRP A 190 -10.17 -14.77 -20.26
C TRP A 190 -11.10 -13.71 -19.63
N CYS A 191 -11.51 -12.72 -20.43
CA CYS A 191 -12.50 -11.72 -19.99
C CYS A 191 -13.87 -12.37 -19.67
N GLU A 192 -14.32 -13.32 -20.49
CA GLU A 192 -15.58 -14.04 -20.25
C GLU A 192 -15.48 -14.90 -19.01
N GLU A 193 -14.40 -15.65 -18.82
CA GLU A 193 -14.21 -16.55 -17.68
C GLU A 193 -14.26 -15.81 -16.33
N PHE A 194 -13.50 -14.72 -16.20
CA PHE A 194 -13.38 -13.99 -14.93
C PHE A 194 -14.33 -12.79 -14.86
N GLY A 195 -14.54 -12.10 -15.98
CA GLY A 195 -15.39 -10.92 -16.05
C GLY A 195 -16.85 -11.22 -15.77
N SER A 196 -17.40 -12.34 -16.24
CA SER A 196 -18.76 -12.75 -15.94
C SER A 196 -19.01 -12.95 -14.43
N LYS A 197 -18.02 -13.46 -13.71
CA LYS A 197 -18.07 -13.66 -12.25
C LYS A 197 -18.02 -12.33 -11.48
N LEU A 198 -17.34 -11.32 -12.03
CA LEU A 198 -17.18 -10.00 -11.42
C LEU A 198 -18.26 -9.01 -11.85
N ALA A 199 -18.97 -9.27 -12.95
CA ALA A 199 -19.98 -8.37 -13.52
C ALA A 199 -21.05 -7.90 -12.50
N PRO A 200 -21.58 -8.75 -11.59
CA PRO A 200 -22.57 -8.32 -10.59
C PRO A 200 -22.06 -7.21 -9.65
N TYR A 201 -20.76 -7.10 -9.44
CA TYR A 201 -20.12 -6.15 -8.53
C TYR A 201 -19.77 -4.83 -9.21
N ILE A 202 -19.78 -4.77 -10.56
CA ILE A 202 -19.43 -3.58 -11.34
C ILE A 202 -20.57 -2.59 -11.32
N CYS A 203 -20.29 -1.36 -10.89
CA CYS A 203 -21.28 -0.30 -10.85
C CYS A 203 -20.65 1.10 -10.98
N ASN A 204 -21.50 2.11 -11.08
CA ASN A 204 -21.10 3.51 -11.01
C ASN A 204 -20.77 3.90 -9.55
N THR A 205 -19.56 3.60 -9.11
CA THR A 205 -19.09 3.90 -7.76
C THR A 205 -18.99 5.40 -7.49
N THR A 206 -18.77 6.23 -8.50
CA THR A 206 -18.80 7.70 -8.37
C THR A 206 -20.15 8.17 -7.87
N ARG A 207 -21.23 7.70 -8.48
CA ARG A 207 -22.59 8.03 -8.02
C ARG A 207 -22.86 7.46 -6.63
N PHE A 208 -22.49 6.20 -6.40
CA PHE A 208 -22.67 5.56 -5.10
C PHE A 208 -21.99 6.33 -3.96
N LEU A 209 -20.69 6.67 -4.12
CA LEU A 209 -19.93 7.39 -3.08
C LEU A 209 -20.43 8.82 -2.88
N TYR A 210 -20.81 9.50 -3.96
CA TYR A 210 -21.39 10.84 -3.88
C TYR A 210 -22.72 10.85 -3.11
N ASP A 211 -23.62 9.88 -3.38
CA ASP A 211 -24.89 9.77 -2.67
C ASP A 211 -24.69 9.35 -1.20
N ALA A 212 -23.72 8.48 -0.94
CA ALA A 212 -23.32 8.10 0.41
C ALA A 212 -22.81 9.30 1.21
N GLU A 213 -21.90 10.09 0.63
CA GLU A 213 -21.39 11.32 1.26
C GLU A 213 -22.53 12.30 1.55
N LYS A 214 -23.42 12.55 0.60
CA LYS A 214 -24.58 13.43 0.80
C LYS A 214 -25.57 12.93 1.86
N SER A 215 -25.65 11.64 2.07
CA SER A 215 -26.48 11.03 3.13
C SER A 215 -25.79 11.00 4.50
N GLY A 216 -24.60 11.60 4.63
CA GLY A 216 -23.87 11.70 5.90
C GLY A 216 -23.06 10.46 6.26
N LYS A 217 -22.80 9.57 5.31
CA LYS A 217 -21.95 8.38 5.50
C LYS A 217 -20.49 8.76 5.65
N ASN A 218 -19.77 8.05 6.52
CA ASN A 218 -18.34 8.19 6.72
C ASN A 218 -17.57 7.26 5.76
N ILE A 219 -16.59 7.82 5.05
CA ILE A 219 -15.79 7.09 4.06
C ILE A 219 -14.34 7.01 4.53
N MET A 220 -13.80 5.80 4.57
CA MET A 220 -12.38 5.55 4.77
C MET A 220 -11.70 5.23 3.44
N PHE A 221 -10.61 5.90 3.13
CA PHE A 221 -9.76 5.63 1.98
C PHE A 221 -8.55 4.82 2.43
N GLU A 222 -8.40 3.62 1.89
CA GLU A 222 -7.29 2.71 2.17
C GLU A 222 -6.23 2.81 1.08
N ALA A 223 -5.06 3.38 1.42
CA ALA A 223 -3.90 3.40 0.55
C ALA A 223 -3.14 2.07 0.56
N GLN A 224 -2.34 1.87 -0.46
CA GLN A 224 -1.24 0.90 -0.44
C GLN A 224 0.11 1.59 -0.61
N LEU A 225 1.19 0.89 -0.26
CA LEU A 225 2.55 1.42 -0.26
C LEU A 225 2.74 2.57 0.76
N GLY A 226 3.69 3.45 0.52
CA GLY A 226 3.97 4.61 1.37
C GLY A 226 4.44 5.80 0.55
N ALA A 227 4.62 6.95 1.18
CA ALA A 227 4.98 8.22 0.52
C ALA A 227 6.24 8.10 -0.33
N LEU A 228 7.25 7.36 0.13
CA LEU A 228 8.51 7.18 -0.61
C LEU A 228 8.40 6.25 -1.83
N ARG A 229 7.25 5.61 -2.03
CA ARG A 229 6.91 4.82 -3.22
C ARG A 229 5.87 5.51 -4.11
N ASP A 230 5.49 6.73 -3.80
CA ASP A 230 4.60 7.55 -4.63
C ASP A 230 5.27 7.89 -5.97
N ILE A 231 4.49 7.93 -7.06
CA ILE A 231 5.02 8.17 -8.41
C ILE A 231 5.60 9.58 -8.55
N ASP A 232 5.02 10.58 -7.89
CA ASP A 232 5.40 11.98 -8.03
C ASP A 232 6.37 12.45 -6.93
N PHE A 233 6.23 11.92 -5.71
CA PHE A 233 6.95 12.38 -4.51
C PHE A 233 7.93 11.36 -3.95
N GLY A 234 7.95 10.13 -4.45
CA GLY A 234 8.81 9.06 -3.96
C GLY A 234 10.23 9.13 -4.49
N ILE A 235 11.00 8.10 -4.17
CA ILE A 235 12.40 7.92 -4.57
C ILE A 235 12.52 7.44 -6.03
N PHE A 236 11.98 8.22 -6.97
CA PHE A 236 11.97 7.90 -8.40
C PHE A 236 13.38 7.58 -8.93
N PRO A 237 13.58 6.49 -9.74
CA PRO A 237 12.57 5.66 -10.39
C PRO A 237 12.10 4.42 -9.55
N TYR A 238 12.53 4.27 -8.33
CA TYR A 238 12.19 3.14 -7.45
C TYR A 238 10.83 3.34 -6.77
N THR A 239 9.82 3.72 -7.54
CA THR A 239 8.46 4.02 -7.10
C THR A 239 7.46 3.00 -7.64
N SER A 240 6.24 3.00 -7.13
CA SER A 240 5.09 2.44 -7.82
C SER A 240 4.64 3.41 -8.92
N SER A 241 3.84 2.95 -9.86
CA SER A 241 3.29 3.79 -10.93
C SER A 241 1.96 4.44 -10.55
N SER A 242 1.65 4.52 -9.28
CA SER A 242 0.40 5.12 -8.77
C SER A 242 0.68 6.15 -7.68
N SER A 243 -0.25 7.09 -7.51
CA SER A 243 -0.18 8.08 -6.44
C SER A 243 -0.70 7.47 -5.14
N SER A 244 0.20 7.31 -4.15
CA SER A 244 -0.08 6.73 -2.84
C SER A 244 -0.40 7.76 -1.76
N ASN A 245 -0.39 9.05 -2.10
CA ASN A 245 -0.65 10.10 -1.13
C ASN A 245 -2.16 10.32 -0.87
N ALA A 246 -2.48 10.86 0.32
CA ALA A 246 -3.84 11.14 0.74
C ALA A 246 -4.54 12.19 -0.17
N GLY A 247 -3.78 13.12 -0.76
CA GLY A 247 -4.31 14.11 -1.69
C GLY A 247 -4.95 13.51 -2.94
N TYR A 248 -4.56 12.30 -3.33
CA TYR A 248 -5.17 11.59 -4.46
C TYR A 248 -6.40 10.75 -4.07
N ALA A 249 -6.68 10.57 -2.79
CA ALA A 249 -7.70 9.63 -2.31
C ALA A 249 -9.08 9.89 -2.93
N CYS A 250 -9.58 11.11 -2.87
CA CYS A 250 -10.89 11.46 -3.45
C CYS A 250 -10.92 11.32 -4.97
N VAL A 251 -9.83 11.64 -5.66
CA VAL A 251 -9.71 11.47 -7.12
C VAL A 251 -9.74 10.00 -7.50
N GLY A 252 -8.90 9.20 -6.84
CA GLY A 252 -8.81 7.76 -7.09
C GLY A 252 -10.04 6.97 -6.67
N ALA A 253 -10.78 7.44 -5.67
CA ALA A 253 -12.08 6.87 -5.28
C ALA A 253 -13.19 7.21 -6.29
N GLY A 254 -13.07 8.33 -7.01
CA GLY A 254 -14.05 8.79 -8.00
C GLY A 254 -14.98 9.91 -7.52
N ILE A 255 -14.63 10.60 -6.44
CA ILE A 255 -15.35 11.76 -5.89
C ILE A 255 -14.40 12.99 -5.76
N PRO A 256 -13.85 13.49 -6.89
CA PRO A 256 -12.79 14.49 -6.89
C PRO A 256 -13.21 15.86 -6.31
N GLY A 257 -14.48 16.08 -6.12
CA GLY A 257 -15.03 17.31 -5.48
C GLY A 257 -15.10 17.23 -3.95
N SER A 258 -14.76 16.07 -3.38
CA SER A 258 -14.72 15.86 -1.94
C SER A 258 -13.32 16.16 -1.37
N HIS A 259 -13.18 16.06 -0.04
CA HIS A 259 -11.90 16.26 0.66
C HIS A 259 -11.71 15.19 1.75
N VAL A 260 -10.48 15.05 2.21
CA VAL A 260 -10.09 14.20 3.33
C VAL A 260 -9.99 15.08 4.58
N ASP A 261 -10.78 14.76 5.60
CA ASP A 261 -10.83 15.51 6.87
C ASP A 261 -9.73 15.06 7.84
N ARG A 262 -9.40 13.77 7.79
CA ARG A 262 -8.48 13.10 8.70
C ARG A 262 -7.52 12.21 7.91
N THR A 263 -6.22 12.36 8.14
CA THR A 263 -5.19 11.51 7.52
C THR A 263 -4.39 10.81 8.60
N VAL A 264 -4.59 9.49 8.74
CA VAL A 264 -3.83 8.66 9.68
C VAL A 264 -2.62 8.08 8.95
N GLY A 265 -1.44 8.60 9.28
CA GLY A 265 -0.17 8.10 8.76
C GLY A 265 0.31 6.88 9.54
N ILE A 266 0.66 5.81 8.84
CA ILE A 266 1.19 4.60 9.49
C ILE A 266 2.70 4.60 9.40
N VAL A 267 3.37 4.46 10.55
CA VAL A 267 4.82 4.43 10.73
C VAL A 267 5.19 3.21 11.56
N LYS A 268 6.24 2.49 11.19
CA LYS A 268 6.85 1.48 12.09
C LYS A 268 7.79 2.17 13.09
N ALA A 269 7.95 1.58 14.25
CA ALA A 269 8.97 2.00 15.23
C ALA A 269 10.41 1.82 14.73
N TYR A 270 10.60 1.21 13.57
CA TYR A 270 11.85 1.05 12.82
C TYR A 270 11.53 1.13 11.32
N SER A 271 12.54 1.17 10.47
CA SER A 271 12.34 1.29 9.02
C SER A 271 12.45 -0.06 8.31
N THR A 272 11.60 -0.26 7.30
CA THR A 272 11.71 -1.40 6.37
C THR A 272 11.49 -0.93 4.94
N CYS A 273 12.16 -1.61 4.00
CA CYS A 273 12.02 -1.33 2.59
C CYS A 273 11.91 -2.65 1.81
N VAL A 274 10.99 -2.72 0.85
CA VAL A 274 10.86 -3.79 -0.13
C VAL A 274 11.21 -3.23 -1.50
N GLY A 275 11.96 -4.00 -2.30
CA GLY A 275 12.45 -3.57 -3.61
C GLY A 275 13.74 -2.78 -3.56
N GLU A 276 14.16 -2.32 -4.72
CA GLU A 276 15.42 -1.60 -4.91
C GLU A 276 15.30 -0.10 -4.56
N GLY A 277 16.42 0.60 -4.66
CA GLY A 277 16.52 2.04 -4.43
C GLY A 277 17.08 2.43 -3.07
N PRO A 278 17.30 3.73 -2.84
CA PRO A 278 17.95 4.24 -1.64
C PRO A 278 17.15 3.92 -0.36
N PHE A 279 17.91 3.50 0.64
CA PHE A 279 17.45 3.29 2.01
C PHE A 279 18.57 3.67 2.96
N THR A 280 18.70 4.96 3.25
CA THR A 280 19.87 5.57 3.90
C THR A 280 20.22 4.97 5.26
N ALA A 281 19.19 4.64 6.07
CA ALA A 281 19.40 4.05 7.40
C ALA A 281 19.45 2.51 7.39
N GLU A 282 19.71 1.87 6.26
CA GLU A 282 19.73 0.40 6.13
C GLU A 282 20.84 -0.24 6.98
N TRP A 283 20.47 -1.32 7.66
CA TRP A 283 21.40 -2.19 8.38
C TRP A 283 21.74 -3.44 7.58
N PHE A 284 22.94 -3.96 7.87
CA PHE A 284 23.49 -5.17 7.26
C PHE A 284 24.01 -6.13 8.34
N GLY A 285 24.27 -7.39 7.97
CA GLY A 285 24.85 -8.38 8.87
C GLY A 285 23.95 -8.79 10.03
N GLU A 286 24.54 -9.04 11.19
CA GLU A 286 23.87 -9.63 12.35
C GLU A 286 22.79 -8.72 12.94
N GLU A 287 22.99 -7.42 12.99
CA GLU A 287 22.01 -6.44 13.50
C GLU A 287 20.75 -6.43 12.65
N ALA A 288 20.89 -6.45 11.32
CA ALA A 288 19.79 -6.52 10.39
C ALA A 288 19.02 -7.85 10.53
N GLU A 289 19.74 -8.96 10.72
CA GLU A 289 19.13 -10.27 10.89
C GLU A 289 18.37 -10.37 12.21
N ALA A 290 18.91 -9.86 13.29
CA ALA A 290 18.23 -9.81 14.58
C ALA A 290 16.92 -9.02 14.50
N LEU A 291 16.93 -7.86 13.82
CA LEU A 291 15.73 -7.04 13.63
C LEU A 291 14.70 -7.74 12.72
N ARG A 292 15.16 -8.41 11.64
CA ARG A 292 14.27 -9.20 10.77
C ARG A 292 13.57 -10.32 11.52
N GLN A 293 14.31 -11.06 12.35
CA GLN A 293 13.75 -12.15 13.15
C GLN A 293 12.76 -11.64 14.19
N ALA A 294 13.13 -10.60 14.95
CA ALA A 294 12.26 -10.00 15.96
C ALA A 294 10.96 -9.44 15.33
N GLY A 295 11.06 -8.79 14.18
CA GLY A 295 9.92 -8.19 13.48
C GLY A 295 9.19 -9.11 12.52
N ALA A 296 9.65 -10.37 12.33
CA ALA A 296 9.17 -11.28 11.27
C ALA A 296 9.15 -10.58 9.89
N GLU A 297 10.23 -9.86 9.55
CA GLU A 297 10.33 -9.04 8.34
C GLU A 297 10.74 -9.87 7.12
N TYR A 298 9.81 -10.73 6.70
CA TYR A 298 9.90 -11.55 5.49
C TYR A 298 8.66 -11.36 4.63
N GLY A 299 8.80 -11.44 3.31
CA GLY A 299 7.69 -11.29 2.38
C GLY A 299 6.67 -12.42 2.56
N ALA A 300 5.39 -12.07 2.77
CA ALA A 300 4.35 -13.05 3.05
C ALA A 300 4.18 -14.10 1.94
N ALA A 301 4.37 -13.72 0.67
CA ALA A 301 4.21 -14.62 -0.48
C ALA A 301 5.51 -15.33 -0.90
N THR A 302 6.67 -14.71 -0.68
CA THR A 302 7.95 -15.20 -1.22
C THR A 302 8.95 -15.63 -0.16
N GLY A 303 8.71 -15.32 1.12
CA GLY A 303 9.69 -15.50 2.19
C GLY A 303 10.95 -14.64 2.06
N ARG A 304 11.04 -13.74 1.06
CA ARG A 304 12.21 -12.89 0.83
C ARG A 304 12.46 -11.97 2.04
N PRO A 305 13.67 -11.92 2.60
CA PRO A 305 13.99 -11.01 3.70
C PRO A 305 13.82 -9.55 3.25
N ARG A 306 13.16 -8.76 4.09
CA ARG A 306 13.05 -7.31 3.88
C ARG A 306 14.36 -6.62 4.27
N ARG A 307 14.65 -5.52 3.61
CA ARG A 307 15.66 -4.56 4.04
C ARG A 307 15.15 -3.87 5.30
N VAL A 308 15.98 -3.74 6.32
CA VAL A 308 15.59 -3.22 7.64
C VAL A 308 16.64 -2.24 8.15
N GLY A 309 16.26 -1.36 9.06
CA GLY A 309 17.14 -0.44 9.74
C GLY A 309 16.43 0.32 10.85
N PRO A 310 17.12 1.17 11.61
CA PRO A 310 16.51 2.04 12.61
C PRO A 310 15.45 2.94 11.99
N ILE A 311 14.60 3.52 12.81
CA ILE A 311 13.67 4.55 12.33
C ILE A 311 14.48 5.71 11.70
N ASP A 312 14.04 6.11 10.51
CA ASP A 312 14.60 7.22 9.76
C ASP A 312 13.69 8.44 9.88
N LEU A 313 14.05 9.37 10.75
CA LEU A 313 13.23 10.56 11.03
C LEU A 313 13.27 11.58 9.89
N VAL A 314 14.32 11.59 9.07
CA VAL A 314 14.40 12.46 7.88
C VAL A 314 13.34 12.00 6.86
N ALA A 315 13.37 10.73 6.51
CA ALA A 315 12.39 10.12 5.61
C ALA A 315 10.96 10.16 6.17
N THR A 316 10.81 9.91 7.49
CA THR A 316 9.48 9.92 8.13
C THR A 316 8.87 11.33 8.16
N ARG A 317 9.64 12.36 8.47
CA ARG A 317 9.18 13.75 8.45
C ARG A 317 8.73 14.17 7.05
N TYR A 318 9.51 13.82 6.03
CA TYR A 318 9.13 14.05 4.64
C TYR A 318 7.83 13.36 4.29
N GLY A 319 7.69 12.07 4.64
CA GLY A 319 6.46 11.32 4.38
C GLY A 319 5.24 11.90 5.11
N VAL A 320 5.38 12.35 6.35
CA VAL A 320 4.31 13.05 7.10
C VAL A 320 3.86 14.30 6.36
N GLN A 321 4.81 15.09 5.86
CA GLN A 321 4.54 16.31 5.11
C GLN A 321 3.83 16.01 3.78
N ILE A 322 4.32 15.06 2.99
CA ILE A 322 3.75 14.70 1.68
C ILE A 322 2.34 14.12 1.82
N GLN A 323 2.11 13.33 2.86
CA GLN A 323 0.79 12.76 3.13
C GLN A 323 -0.19 13.77 3.75
N GLY A 324 0.29 14.90 4.27
CA GLY A 324 -0.54 15.80 5.05
C GLY A 324 -1.15 15.09 6.27
N ALA A 325 -0.35 14.23 6.94
CA ALA A 325 -0.84 13.43 8.05
C ALA A 325 -1.28 14.32 9.22
N THR A 326 -2.50 14.12 9.70
CA THR A 326 -3.06 14.83 10.86
C THR A 326 -2.72 14.14 12.17
N GLU A 327 -2.44 12.84 12.09
CA GLU A 327 -2.04 11.99 13.20
C GLU A 327 -1.31 10.73 12.71
N ILE A 328 -0.63 10.04 13.61
CA ILE A 328 0.19 8.86 13.34
C ILE A 328 -0.31 7.66 14.15
N ALA A 329 -0.28 6.50 13.50
CA ALA A 329 -0.28 5.21 14.18
C ALA A 329 1.14 4.61 14.08
N LEU A 330 1.81 4.53 15.24
CA LEU A 330 3.12 3.91 15.37
C LEU A 330 2.96 2.41 15.59
N THR A 331 3.45 1.61 14.67
CA THR A 331 3.31 0.15 14.71
C THR A 331 4.59 -0.55 15.14
N LYS A 332 4.45 -1.79 15.67
CA LYS A 332 5.57 -2.68 16.00
C LYS A 332 6.56 -2.12 17.03
N LEU A 333 6.09 -1.39 18.04
CA LEU A 333 6.95 -0.91 19.13
C LEU A 333 7.54 -2.10 19.92
N ASP A 334 6.75 -3.15 20.13
CA ASP A 334 7.11 -4.41 20.79
C ASP A 334 8.35 -5.08 20.19
N VAL A 335 8.58 -4.93 18.90
CA VAL A 335 9.72 -5.54 18.19
C VAL A 335 11.06 -5.04 18.73
N LEU A 336 11.13 -3.82 19.23
CA LEU A 336 12.36 -3.23 19.75
C LEU A 336 12.68 -3.61 21.19
N SER A 337 11.82 -4.41 21.84
CA SER A 337 11.95 -4.79 23.27
C SER A 337 13.24 -5.54 23.62
N TYR A 338 13.91 -6.15 22.64
CA TYR A 338 15.19 -6.85 22.85
C TYR A 338 16.40 -5.91 22.90
N MET A 339 16.26 -4.67 22.42
CA MET A 339 17.35 -3.72 22.32
C MET A 339 17.60 -3.03 23.65
N LYS A 340 18.87 -2.91 24.05
CA LYS A 340 19.31 -2.08 25.19
C LYS A 340 19.48 -0.63 24.81
N GLU A 341 19.91 -0.40 23.57
CA GLU A 341 20.09 0.91 22.96
C GLU A 341 19.45 0.89 21.57
N ILE A 342 18.64 1.90 21.29
CA ILE A 342 17.90 2.01 20.04
C ILE A 342 18.45 3.18 19.23
N PRO A 343 19.19 2.91 18.13
CA PRO A 343 19.61 3.96 17.21
C PRO A 343 18.42 4.61 16.51
N VAL A 344 18.52 5.90 16.25
CA VAL A 344 17.55 6.73 15.54
C VAL A 344 18.29 7.58 14.52
N CYS A 345 17.97 7.48 13.24
CA CYS A 345 18.52 8.34 12.20
C CYS A 345 17.84 9.71 12.26
N VAL A 346 18.58 10.74 12.63
CA VAL A 346 18.07 12.08 12.90
C VAL A 346 18.38 13.09 11.80
N GLN A 347 19.47 12.87 11.07
CA GLN A 347 19.94 13.72 9.96
C GLN A 347 20.63 12.85 8.91
N TYR A 348 20.82 13.41 7.73
CA TYR A 348 21.73 12.90 6.71
C TYR A 348 22.97 13.81 6.59
N GLU A 349 24.12 13.21 6.29
CA GLU A 349 25.32 13.92 5.87
C GLU A 349 25.51 13.70 4.36
N ILE A 350 25.51 14.79 3.59
CA ILE A 350 25.67 14.80 2.13
C ILE A 350 26.78 15.80 1.82
N HIS A 351 27.84 15.34 1.15
CA HIS A 351 29.03 16.17 0.82
C HIS A 351 29.61 16.92 2.03
N GLY A 352 29.59 16.28 3.22
CA GLY A 352 30.11 16.86 4.48
C GLY A 352 29.19 17.87 5.15
N GLN A 353 28.00 18.09 4.63
CA GLN A 353 26.97 18.94 5.24
C GLN A 353 25.83 18.09 5.82
N LYS A 354 25.43 18.42 7.06
CA LYS A 354 24.29 17.77 7.71
C LYS A 354 22.99 18.46 7.34
N THR A 355 21.96 17.65 7.05
CA THR A 355 20.62 18.12 6.75
C THR A 355 19.58 17.23 7.43
N ASP A 356 18.44 17.80 7.76
CA ASP A 356 17.22 17.12 8.22
C ASP A 356 16.10 17.16 7.16
N GLU A 357 16.39 17.73 5.99
CA GLU A 357 15.52 17.69 4.82
C GLU A 357 15.82 16.44 3.98
N PHE A 358 14.75 15.78 3.51
CA PHE A 358 14.88 14.62 2.62
C PHE A 358 15.32 15.09 1.23
N PRO A 359 16.45 14.61 0.71
CA PRO A 359 17.02 15.12 -0.53
C PRO A 359 16.34 14.53 -1.77
N PHE A 360 16.54 15.18 -2.91
CA PHE A 360 16.15 14.61 -4.19
C PHE A 360 16.91 13.31 -4.48
N THR A 361 16.25 12.34 -5.15
CA THR A 361 16.76 10.97 -5.33
C THR A 361 18.18 10.90 -5.90
N ALA A 362 18.56 11.84 -6.77
CA ALA A 362 19.89 11.83 -7.37
C ALA A 362 21.05 11.93 -6.36
N VAL A 363 20.81 12.46 -5.17
CA VAL A 363 21.83 12.62 -4.12
C VAL A 363 21.55 11.78 -2.88
N VAL A 364 20.38 11.14 -2.78
CA VAL A 364 20.02 10.32 -1.60
C VAL A 364 20.91 9.06 -1.49
N ASP A 365 21.41 8.54 -2.60
CA ASP A 365 22.37 7.42 -2.60
C ASP A 365 23.74 7.79 -2.00
N GLU A 366 24.09 9.08 -1.98
CA GLU A 366 25.32 9.60 -1.40
C GLU A 366 25.15 9.98 0.08
N ALA A 367 23.93 9.99 0.56
CA ALA A 367 23.59 10.36 1.93
C ALA A 367 24.06 9.30 2.93
N LYS A 368 24.70 9.76 3.99
CA LYS A 368 25.11 8.95 5.14
C LYS A 368 24.20 9.24 6.32
N PRO A 369 23.69 8.21 7.02
CA PRO A 369 22.83 8.43 8.17
C PRO A 369 23.63 8.97 9.36
N VAL A 370 23.07 9.95 10.06
CA VAL A 370 23.58 10.46 11.33
C VAL A 370 22.66 9.97 12.43
N PHE A 371 23.17 9.16 13.32
CA PHE A 371 22.40 8.54 14.39
C PHE A 371 22.55 9.27 15.72
N THR A 372 21.46 9.23 16.49
CA THR A 372 21.47 9.37 17.95
C THR A 372 21.02 8.04 18.55
N THR A 373 21.27 7.84 19.85
CA THR A 373 20.91 6.61 20.53
C THR A 373 19.94 6.92 21.68
N MET A 374 18.88 6.12 21.80
CA MET A 374 17.92 6.20 22.89
C MET A 374 18.00 4.93 23.74
N PRO A 375 17.74 5.01 25.08
CA PRO A 375 17.63 3.81 25.90
C PRO A 375 16.49 2.91 25.45
N GLY A 376 16.75 1.60 25.37
CA GLY A 376 15.73 0.59 25.21
C GLY A 376 15.06 0.22 26.52
N TRP A 377 13.90 -0.43 26.47
CA TRP A 377 13.14 -0.80 27.68
C TRP A 377 13.38 -2.25 28.13
N GLY A 378 13.92 -3.11 27.29
CA GLY A 378 14.41 -4.44 27.67
C GLY A 378 13.39 -5.41 28.29
N CYS A 379 12.09 -5.20 28.06
CA CYS A 379 11.01 -6.06 28.57
C CYS A 379 9.86 -6.19 27.57
N ASP A 380 9.10 -7.26 27.67
CA ASP A 380 7.90 -7.48 26.86
C ASP A 380 6.81 -6.44 27.23
N ILE A 381 6.30 -5.73 26.21
CA ILE A 381 5.23 -4.74 26.31
C ILE A 381 3.93 -5.18 25.63
N SER A 382 3.85 -6.40 25.10
CA SER A 382 2.68 -6.90 24.34
C SER A 382 1.39 -6.92 25.16
N GLY A 383 1.49 -7.09 26.46
CA GLY A 383 0.37 -7.06 27.42
C GLY A 383 -0.12 -5.65 27.80
N VAL A 384 0.60 -4.59 27.45
CA VAL A 384 0.27 -3.22 27.87
C VAL A 384 -0.90 -2.68 27.03
N ARG A 385 -1.86 -2.03 27.68
CA ARG A 385 -3.05 -1.44 27.04
C ARG A 385 -3.29 0.03 27.40
N LYS A 386 -2.50 0.58 28.33
CA LYS A 386 -2.58 1.99 28.75
C LYS A 386 -1.23 2.66 28.59
N TRP A 387 -1.25 3.92 28.24
CA TRP A 387 -0.04 4.72 28.01
C TRP A 387 0.85 4.79 29.27
N GLU A 388 0.22 4.96 30.42
CA GLU A 388 0.89 5.11 31.72
C GLU A 388 1.63 3.84 32.15
N ASP A 389 1.17 2.67 31.69
CA ASP A 389 1.74 1.35 32.03
C ASP A 389 2.94 0.98 31.14
N LEU A 390 3.22 1.75 30.07
CA LEU A 390 4.43 1.56 29.27
C LEU A 390 5.67 1.94 30.09
N PRO A 391 6.79 1.21 29.91
CA PRO A 391 8.10 1.64 30.43
C PRO A 391 8.42 3.09 30.03
N VAL A 392 9.08 3.81 30.93
CA VAL A 392 9.40 5.23 30.68
C VAL A 392 10.27 5.41 29.43
N GLU A 393 11.18 4.47 29.15
CA GLU A 393 12.04 4.47 27.97
C GLU A 393 11.21 4.32 26.68
N ALA A 394 10.20 3.44 26.68
CA ALA A 394 9.29 3.25 25.56
C ALA A 394 8.44 4.51 25.31
N ARG A 395 7.92 5.15 26.38
CA ARG A 395 7.22 6.44 26.25
C ARG A 395 8.11 7.53 25.70
N ASN A 396 9.32 7.66 26.24
CA ASN A 396 10.30 8.64 25.78
C ASN A 396 10.66 8.45 24.30
N TYR A 397 10.76 7.19 23.85
CA TYR A 397 11.01 6.88 22.43
C TYR A 397 9.84 7.36 21.52
N VAL A 398 8.60 7.06 21.90
CA VAL A 398 7.41 7.50 21.16
C VAL A 398 7.30 9.03 21.15
N GLU A 399 7.49 9.69 22.29
CA GLU A 399 7.44 11.15 22.41
C GLU A 399 8.57 11.84 21.63
N TYR A 400 9.75 11.22 21.60
CA TYR A 400 10.87 11.72 20.81
C TYR A 400 10.54 11.71 19.30
N ILE A 401 9.98 10.60 18.80
CA ILE A 401 9.53 10.49 17.41
C ILE A 401 8.44 11.52 17.12
N GLU A 402 7.41 11.59 17.96
CA GLU A 402 6.28 12.53 17.84
C GLU A 402 6.79 13.97 17.68
N LYS A 403 7.69 14.39 18.57
CA LYS A 403 8.30 15.72 18.54
C LYS A 403 9.13 15.94 17.26
N ALA A 404 9.91 14.95 16.86
CA ALA A 404 10.82 15.05 15.71
C ALA A 404 10.09 15.15 14.38
N ILE A 405 8.96 14.43 14.23
CA ILE A 405 8.16 14.45 12.99
C ILE A 405 7.09 15.56 13.00
N GLY A 406 6.83 16.19 14.14
CA GLY A 406 5.87 17.28 14.28
C GLY A 406 4.41 16.86 14.07
N CYS A 407 4.07 15.59 14.35
CA CYS A 407 2.73 15.04 14.16
C CYS A 407 2.38 14.12 15.33
N HIS A 408 1.16 14.27 15.90
CA HIS A 408 0.71 13.54 17.06
C HIS A 408 0.60 12.02 16.79
N ILE A 409 1.11 11.19 17.71
CA ILE A 409 0.99 9.74 17.65
C ILE A 409 -0.22 9.32 18.48
N SER A 410 -1.37 9.09 17.81
CA SER A 410 -2.64 8.73 18.45
C SER A 410 -2.76 7.24 18.79
N TYR A 411 -2.04 6.38 18.06
CA TYR A 411 -2.08 4.93 18.24
C TYR A 411 -0.67 4.38 18.35
N VAL A 412 -0.43 3.52 19.34
CA VAL A 412 0.83 2.81 19.52
C VAL A 412 0.56 1.31 19.58
N SER A 413 1.04 0.57 18.58
CA SER A 413 0.90 -0.88 18.56
C SER A 413 2.01 -1.55 19.37
N VAL A 414 1.62 -2.43 20.27
CA VAL A 414 2.48 -3.17 21.19
C VAL A 414 2.51 -4.68 20.93
N GLY A 415 1.91 -5.13 19.82
CA GLY A 415 1.90 -6.52 19.39
C GLY A 415 1.15 -6.72 18.08
N ALA A 416 0.94 -7.96 17.65
CA ALA A 416 0.36 -8.29 16.34
C ALA A 416 -1.17 -8.44 16.35
N ALA A 417 -1.77 -8.78 17.49
CA ALA A 417 -3.21 -9.00 17.60
C ALA A 417 -4.01 -7.69 17.52
N ARG A 418 -5.29 -7.81 17.17
CA ARG A 418 -6.18 -6.67 16.92
C ARG A 418 -6.29 -5.71 18.13
N ASP A 419 -6.28 -6.25 19.33
CA ASP A 419 -6.40 -5.51 20.60
C ASP A 419 -5.06 -5.07 21.21
N GLU A 420 -3.93 -5.42 20.59
CA GLU A 420 -2.58 -5.10 21.09
C GLU A 420 -2.14 -3.70 20.63
N TYR A 421 -2.87 -2.71 21.10
CA TYR A 421 -2.56 -1.30 20.85
C TYR A 421 -2.98 -0.41 22.02
N ILE A 422 -2.38 0.76 22.06
CA ILE A 422 -2.69 1.84 23.01
C ILE A 422 -3.20 3.02 22.20
N GLN A 423 -4.32 3.59 22.58
CA GLN A 423 -4.82 4.87 22.05
C GLN A 423 -4.46 5.98 23.04
N ARG A 424 -3.89 7.07 22.51
CA ARG A 424 -3.44 8.24 23.27
C ARG A 424 -4.40 9.39 23.11
#